data_463edb18f82d517f8a1d440d079a2dcc
#
_entry.id   463edb18f82d517f8a1d440d079a2dcc
#
_cell.length_a   1.000
_cell.length_b   1.000
_cell.length_c   1.000
_cell.angle_alpha   90.00
_cell.angle_beta   90.00
_cell.angle_gamma   90.00
#
_symmetry.space_group_name_H-M   'P 1'
#
loop_
_entity.id
_entity.type
_entity.pdbx_description
1 polymer ?
#
loop_
_entity_poly.entity_id
_entity_poly.type
_entity_poly.pdbx_seq_one_letter_code
_entity_poly.pdbx_strand_id
1 'polypeptide(L)'
;FFSLLIPDMSHEERQLLDEALIRTYNAKGITHDNASLDDPANPGQYREMPVLGDLHEILKAAPETIRMAHILNRLVHGSASTFNKQTNVSLDNKYTVLDISSLTGDLLTVGMFVALDFVWDRAKADRTEEKTIFIDECWQLLSGAGATGTRLAGDFLLEIAKTIRGYGGSAVFESQDLNDFFN
;
A
#
# COMPACT_ATOMS: atom_id res chain seq x y z
N PHE A 1 -4.58 -1.95 -1.55
CA PHE A 1 -4.89 -1.07 -0.43
C PHE A 1 -6.41 -0.89 -0.25
N PHE A 2 -7.12 -0.26 -1.20
CA PHE A 2 -8.56 0.02 -1.05
C PHE A 2 -9.42 -1.23 -0.90
N SER A 3 -9.07 -2.34 -1.55
CA SER A 3 -9.78 -3.62 -1.39
C SER A 3 -9.65 -4.22 0.01
N LEU A 4 -8.64 -3.84 0.79
CA LEU A 4 -8.51 -4.20 2.21
C LEU A 4 -9.38 -3.30 3.10
N LEU A 5 -9.46 -2.00 2.78
CA LEU A 5 -10.29 -1.05 3.53
C LEU A 5 -11.79 -1.20 3.26
N ILE A 6 -12.16 -1.58 2.05
CA ILE A 6 -13.53 -1.71 1.57
C ILE A 6 -13.68 -3.08 0.87
N PRO A 7 -13.74 -4.18 1.62
CA PRO A 7 -13.79 -5.53 1.06
C PRO A 7 -15.03 -5.79 0.20
N ASP A 8 -16.13 -5.09 0.49
CA ASP A 8 -17.45 -5.18 -0.17
C ASP A 8 -17.63 -4.15 -1.30
N MET A 9 -16.54 -3.55 -1.79
CA MET A 9 -16.58 -2.55 -2.86
C MET A 9 -17.19 -3.12 -4.13
N SER A 10 -18.23 -2.48 -4.64
CA SER A 10 -18.90 -2.86 -5.89
C SER A 10 -18.03 -2.56 -7.11
N HIS A 11 -18.40 -3.10 -8.27
CA HIS A 11 -17.71 -2.78 -9.53
C HIS A 11 -17.83 -1.31 -9.90
N GLU A 12 -18.99 -0.70 -9.64
CA GLU A 12 -19.23 0.73 -9.87
C GLU A 12 -18.34 1.59 -8.96
N GLU A 13 -18.27 1.29 -7.67
CA GLU A 13 -17.39 1.99 -6.73
C GLU A 13 -15.91 1.89 -7.12
N ARG A 14 -15.49 0.74 -7.67
CA ARG A 14 -14.11 0.58 -8.17
C ARG A 14 -13.82 1.50 -9.34
N GLN A 15 -14.78 1.63 -10.27
CA GLN A 15 -14.65 2.53 -11.41
C GLN A 15 -14.59 3.99 -10.94
N LEU A 16 -15.50 4.39 -10.04
CA LEU A 16 -15.51 5.74 -9.47
C LEU A 16 -14.23 6.07 -8.70
N LEU A 17 -13.67 5.09 -7.99
CA LEU A 17 -12.39 5.24 -7.29
C LEU A 17 -11.23 5.44 -8.28
N ASP A 18 -11.18 4.68 -9.37
CA ASP A 18 -10.18 4.82 -10.42
C ASP A 18 -10.21 6.21 -11.05
N GLU A 19 -11.40 6.69 -11.39
CA GLU A 19 -11.60 8.05 -11.90
C GLU A 19 -11.17 9.12 -10.88
N ALA A 20 -11.50 8.92 -9.58
CA ALA A 20 -11.09 9.82 -8.52
C ALA A 20 -9.57 9.86 -8.34
N LEU A 21 -8.90 8.70 -8.43
CA LEU A 21 -7.44 8.61 -8.40
C LEU A 21 -6.81 9.40 -9.54
N ILE A 22 -7.27 9.20 -10.78
CA ILE A 22 -6.77 9.94 -11.96
C ILE A 22 -6.95 11.44 -11.74
N ARG A 23 -8.11 11.87 -11.26
CA ARG A 23 -8.38 13.29 -10.98
C ARG A 23 -7.47 13.84 -9.88
N THR A 24 -7.15 13.04 -8.87
CA THR A 24 -6.27 13.43 -7.78
C THR A 24 -4.84 13.67 -8.28
N TYR A 25 -4.30 12.79 -9.12
CA TYR A 25 -3.00 13.00 -9.75
C TYR A 25 -2.99 14.19 -10.71
N ASN A 26 -4.04 14.32 -11.52
CA ASN A 26 -4.18 15.45 -12.45
C ASN A 26 -4.22 16.81 -11.73
N ALA A 27 -4.82 16.87 -10.54
CA ALA A 27 -4.84 18.09 -9.72
C ALA A 27 -3.43 18.53 -9.25
N LYS A 28 -2.49 17.58 -9.15
CA LYS A 28 -1.06 17.86 -8.91
C LYS A 28 -0.25 18.08 -10.21
N GLY A 29 -0.91 18.04 -11.37
CA GLY A 29 -0.28 18.18 -12.69
C GLY A 29 0.43 16.89 -13.15
N ILE A 30 0.13 15.75 -12.54
CA ILE A 30 0.69 14.44 -12.88
C ILE A 30 -0.34 13.70 -13.74
N THR A 31 0.10 13.22 -14.90
CA THR A 31 -0.71 12.50 -15.88
C THR A 31 -0.10 11.13 -16.19
N HIS A 32 -0.64 10.41 -17.18
CA HIS A 32 -0.03 9.17 -17.68
C HIS A 32 1.28 9.37 -18.47
N ASP A 33 1.65 10.62 -18.75
CA ASP A 33 2.95 10.92 -19.34
C ASP A 33 4.01 11.03 -18.25
N ASN A 34 5.05 10.20 -18.32
CA ASN A 34 6.15 10.20 -17.36
C ASN A 34 6.85 11.58 -17.25
N ALA A 35 6.89 12.36 -18.34
CA ALA A 35 7.44 13.71 -18.30
C ALA A 35 6.66 14.65 -17.35
N SER A 36 5.40 14.33 -17.04
CA SER A 36 4.60 15.09 -16.07
C SER A 36 5.03 14.91 -14.62
N LEU A 37 5.86 13.92 -14.33
CA LEU A 37 6.41 13.71 -12.98
C LEU A 37 7.46 14.76 -12.61
N ASP A 38 8.16 15.31 -13.60
CA ASP A 38 9.18 16.32 -13.34
C ASP A 38 8.56 17.63 -12.84
N ASP A 39 9.17 18.24 -11.83
CA ASP A 39 8.74 19.54 -11.34
C ASP A 39 9.31 20.65 -12.23
N PRO A 40 8.49 21.39 -12.98
CA PRO A 40 8.98 22.45 -13.83
C PRO A 40 9.57 23.64 -13.09
N ALA A 41 9.26 23.79 -11.79
CA ALA A 41 9.79 24.83 -10.93
C ALA A 41 11.16 24.46 -10.34
N ASN A 42 11.45 23.14 -10.22
CA ASN A 42 12.66 22.61 -9.61
C ASN A 42 13.29 21.52 -10.50
N PRO A 43 14.10 21.88 -11.51
CA PRO A 43 14.70 20.91 -12.42
C PRO A 43 15.47 19.79 -11.71
N GLY A 44 15.17 18.55 -12.06
CA GLY A 44 15.79 17.36 -11.46
C GLY A 44 15.09 16.86 -10.19
N GLN A 45 13.97 17.46 -9.81
CA GLN A 45 13.09 16.96 -8.76
C GLN A 45 11.74 16.53 -9.35
N TYR A 46 11.09 15.58 -8.67
CA TYR A 46 9.72 15.20 -8.98
C TYR A 46 8.72 16.11 -8.29
N ARG A 47 7.54 16.26 -8.91
CA ARG A 47 6.40 16.92 -8.28
C ARG A 47 6.05 16.22 -6.98
N GLU A 48 5.46 16.98 -6.07
CA GLU A 48 4.89 16.42 -4.84
C GLU A 48 3.75 15.45 -5.20
N MET A 49 3.89 14.20 -4.73
CA MET A 49 2.88 13.17 -4.94
C MET A 49 1.62 13.47 -4.13
N PRO A 50 0.42 13.14 -4.65
CA PRO A 50 -0.80 13.28 -3.87
C PRO A 50 -0.77 12.37 -2.63
N VAL A 51 -1.39 12.82 -1.56
CA VAL A 51 -1.61 12.05 -0.33
C VAL A 51 -3.09 11.62 -0.23
N LEU A 52 -3.41 10.78 0.76
CA LEU A 52 -4.79 10.31 0.96
C LEU A 52 -5.80 11.45 1.17
N GLY A 53 -5.36 12.57 1.76
CA GLY A 53 -6.18 13.77 1.93
C GLY A 53 -6.61 14.40 0.62
N ASP A 54 -5.72 14.43 -0.38
CA ASP A 54 -6.05 14.96 -1.70
C ASP A 54 -7.16 14.11 -2.35
N LEU A 55 -7.05 12.78 -2.27
CA LEU A 55 -8.08 11.86 -2.76
C LEU A 55 -9.39 12.00 -1.98
N HIS A 56 -9.32 12.14 -0.65
CA HIS A 56 -10.49 12.31 0.20
C HIS A 56 -11.34 13.51 -0.24
N GLU A 57 -10.72 14.65 -0.55
CA GLU A 57 -11.45 15.84 -1.01
C GLU A 57 -12.12 15.62 -2.38
N ILE A 58 -11.50 14.86 -3.28
CA ILE A 58 -12.12 14.48 -4.57
C ILE A 58 -13.32 13.56 -4.34
N LEU A 59 -13.17 12.53 -3.49
CA LEU A 59 -14.24 11.58 -3.19
C LEU A 59 -15.43 12.24 -2.46
N LYS A 60 -15.16 13.22 -1.61
CA LYS A 60 -16.18 13.96 -0.85
C LYS A 60 -17.02 14.89 -1.73
N ALA A 61 -16.51 15.28 -2.88
CA ALA A 61 -17.18 16.23 -3.78
C ALA A 61 -18.37 15.63 -4.53
N ALA A 62 -18.53 14.31 -4.60
CA ALA A 62 -19.61 13.65 -5.33
C ALA A 62 -20.42 12.72 -4.41
N PRO A 63 -21.77 12.75 -4.48
CA PRO A 63 -22.63 11.90 -3.66
C PRO A 63 -22.35 10.40 -3.81
N GLU A 64 -22.00 9.96 -5.02
CA GLU A 64 -21.77 8.56 -5.38
C GLU A 64 -20.50 7.99 -4.69
N THR A 65 -19.55 8.85 -4.33
CA THR A 65 -18.28 8.47 -3.72
C THR A 65 -18.19 8.78 -2.22
N ILE A 66 -19.24 9.38 -1.66
CA ILE A 66 -19.25 9.85 -0.26
C ILE A 66 -19.00 8.73 0.76
N ARG A 67 -19.48 7.50 0.49
CA ARG A 67 -19.22 6.33 1.33
C ARG A 67 -17.72 6.05 1.43
N MET A 68 -17.01 6.08 0.30
CA MET A 68 -15.56 5.87 0.26
C MET A 68 -14.82 6.99 1.01
N ALA A 69 -15.26 8.24 0.84
CA ALA A 69 -14.71 9.36 1.60
C ALA A 69 -14.87 9.17 3.12
N HIS A 70 -16.05 8.73 3.58
CA HIS A 70 -16.28 8.47 5.01
C HIS A 70 -15.36 7.36 5.56
N ILE A 71 -15.14 6.28 4.81
CA ILE A 71 -14.23 5.20 5.22
C ILE A 71 -12.78 5.74 5.27
N LEU A 72 -12.37 6.51 4.27
CA LEU A 72 -11.03 7.08 4.19
C LEU A 72 -10.77 8.13 5.28
N ASN A 73 -11.81 8.76 5.81
CA ASN A 73 -11.70 9.83 6.81
C ASN A 73 -10.89 9.43 8.06
N ARG A 74 -10.95 8.15 8.47
CA ARG A 74 -10.14 7.62 9.59
C ARG A 74 -8.64 7.74 9.33
N LEU A 75 -8.22 7.54 8.08
CA LEU A 75 -6.82 7.61 7.64
C LEU A 75 -6.37 9.05 7.33
N VAL A 76 -7.31 9.98 7.13
CA VAL A 76 -7.00 11.37 6.77
C VAL A 76 -7.04 12.28 8.00
N HIS A 77 -8.11 12.21 8.79
CA HIS A 77 -8.36 13.10 9.93
C HIS A 77 -8.49 12.37 11.27
N GLY A 78 -8.63 11.03 11.24
CA GLY A 78 -8.86 10.21 12.42
C GLY A 78 -7.58 9.72 13.09
N SER A 79 -7.73 8.67 13.90
CA SER A 79 -6.66 8.07 14.70
C SER A 79 -5.50 7.49 13.90
N ALA A 80 -5.68 7.26 12.60
CA ALA A 80 -4.70 6.71 11.69
C ALA A 80 -4.16 7.74 10.67
N SER A 81 -4.23 9.04 10.98
CA SER A 81 -3.80 10.13 10.10
C SER A 81 -2.29 10.10 9.75
N THR A 82 -1.52 9.25 10.39
CA THR A 82 -0.11 8.96 10.04
C THR A 82 0.03 8.46 8.60
N PHE A 83 -0.98 7.77 8.06
CA PHE A 83 -1.00 7.33 6.68
C PHE A 83 -1.23 8.48 5.66
N ASN A 84 -1.67 9.64 6.12
CA ASN A 84 -1.92 10.82 5.27
C ASN A 84 -0.68 11.73 5.22
N LYS A 85 0.46 11.20 4.80
CA LYS A 85 1.72 11.95 4.67
C LYS A 85 2.50 11.48 3.45
N GLN A 86 3.43 12.33 3.00
CA GLN A 86 4.44 11.92 2.03
C GLN A 86 5.30 10.78 2.61
N THR A 87 5.69 9.85 1.77
CA THR A 87 6.61 8.77 2.15
C THR A 87 7.93 9.36 2.60
N ASN A 88 8.34 9.05 3.81
CA ASN A 88 9.58 9.52 4.43
C ASN A 88 10.53 8.37 4.80
N VAL A 89 10.26 7.16 4.31
CA VAL A 89 11.08 5.97 4.54
C VAL A 89 12.02 5.79 3.35
N SER A 90 13.31 5.56 3.64
CA SER A 90 14.31 5.14 2.64
C SER A 90 14.71 3.69 2.90
N LEU A 91 14.79 2.92 1.81
CA LEU A 91 15.32 1.54 1.80
C LEU A 91 16.74 1.49 1.19
N ASP A 92 17.49 2.59 1.21
CA ASP A 92 18.85 2.66 0.66
C ASP A 92 19.90 2.03 1.58
N ASN A 93 19.52 1.71 2.81
CA ASN A 93 20.39 1.03 3.76
C ASN A 93 20.46 -0.48 3.46
N LYS A 94 21.63 -1.07 3.72
CA LYS A 94 21.82 -2.52 3.59
C LYS A 94 20.99 -3.35 4.57
N TYR A 95 20.56 -2.74 5.66
CA TYR A 95 19.69 -3.35 6.67
C TYR A 95 18.65 -2.31 7.10
N THR A 96 17.39 -2.63 6.91
CA THR A 96 16.27 -1.77 7.27
C THR A 96 15.24 -2.59 8.04
N VAL A 97 14.74 -2.05 9.14
CA VAL A 97 13.64 -2.61 9.92
C VAL A 97 12.45 -1.65 9.84
N LEU A 98 11.30 -2.16 9.43
CA LEU A 98 10.03 -1.45 9.48
C LEU A 98 9.26 -1.94 10.71
N ASP A 99 9.33 -1.17 11.79
CA ASP A 99 8.59 -1.47 13.02
C ASP A 99 7.15 -0.97 12.89
N ILE A 100 6.20 -1.91 12.89
CA ILE A 100 4.75 -1.65 12.83
C ILE A 100 4.02 -2.05 14.11
N SER A 101 4.74 -2.34 15.20
CA SER A 101 4.18 -2.79 16.49
C SER A 101 3.19 -1.82 17.12
N SER A 102 3.24 -0.53 16.75
CA SER A 102 2.28 0.48 17.21
C SER A 102 0.92 0.41 16.52
N LEU A 103 0.80 -0.34 15.42
CA LEU A 103 -0.47 -0.53 14.70
C LEU A 103 -1.26 -1.66 15.35
N THR A 104 -2.57 -1.50 15.45
CA THR A 104 -3.46 -2.47 16.08
C THR A 104 -4.74 -2.71 15.25
N GLY A 105 -5.33 -3.90 15.38
CA GLY A 105 -6.57 -4.27 14.69
C GLY A 105 -6.45 -4.15 13.17
N ASP A 106 -7.47 -3.62 12.52
CA ASP A 106 -7.53 -3.49 11.06
C ASP A 106 -6.38 -2.68 10.47
N LEU A 107 -5.85 -1.71 11.26
CA LEU A 107 -4.74 -0.87 10.82
C LEU A 107 -3.42 -1.64 10.75
N LEU A 108 -3.26 -2.67 11.55
CA LEU A 108 -2.08 -3.53 11.49
C LEU A 108 -2.02 -4.25 10.14
N THR A 109 -3.11 -4.89 9.72
CA THR A 109 -3.18 -5.57 8.41
C THR A 109 -2.92 -4.62 7.25
N VAL A 110 -3.55 -3.43 7.29
CA VAL A 110 -3.34 -2.40 6.26
C VAL A 110 -1.90 -1.90 6.26
N GLY A 111 -1.32 -1.64 7.43
CA GLY A 111 0.06 -1.18 7.57
C GLY A 111 1.08 -2.21 7.12
N MET A 112 0.88 -3.49 7.49
CA MET A 112 1.71 -4.59 7.00
C MET A 112 1.67 -4.68 5.47
N PHE A 113 0.48 -4.61 4.88
CA PHE A 113 0.32 -4.66 3.42
C PHE A 113 1.05 -3.50 2.74
N VAL A 114 0.88 -2.27 3.23
CA VAL A 114 1.55 -1.08 2.67
C VAL A 114 3.07 -1.18 2.82
N ALA A 115 3.56 -1.64 3.98
CA ALA A 115 4.98 -1.82 4.22
C ALA A 115 5.59 -2.88 3.28
N LEU A 116 4.89 -4.01 3.12
CA LEU A 116 5.33 -5.08 2.22
C LEU A 116 5.29 -4.68 0.75
N ASP A 117 4.25 -3.97 0.31
CA ASP A 117 4.13 -3.47 -1.05
C ASP A 117 5.29 -2.51 -1.37
N PHE A 118 5.61 -1.60 -0.47
CA PHE A 118 6.74 -0.69 -0.59
C PHE A 118 8.10 -1.44 -0.66
N VAL A 119 8.31 -2.42 0.22
CA VAL A 119 9.51 -3.26 0.22
C VAL A 119 9.59 -4.11 -1.06
N TRP A 120 8.45 -4.64 -1.50
CA TRP A 120 8.37 -5.45 -2.70
C TRP A 120 8.68 -4.66 -3.97
N ASP A 121 8.18 -3.44 -4.09
CA ASP A 121 8.52 -2.56 -5.20
C ASP A 121 10.02 -2.24 -5.23
N ARG A 122 10.64 -1.98 -4.09
CA ARG A 122 12.09 -1.80 -4.00
C ARG A 122 12.86 -3.08 -4.39
N ALA A 123 12.37 -4.23 -3.97
CA ALA A 123 12.99 -5.52 -4.30
C ALA A 123 12.97 -5.80 -5.81
N LYS A 124 11.93 -5.39 -6.52
CA LYS A 124 11.80 -5.53 -7.98
C LYS A 124 12.67 -4.56 -8.78
N ALA A 125 13.06 -3.44 -8.19
CA ALA A 125 13.73 -2.34 -8.89
C ALA A 125 15.11 -2.72 -9.44
N ASP A 126 15.87 -3.55 -8.73
CA ASP A 126 17.18 -4.03 -9.16
C ASP A 126 17.30 -5.54 -8.98
N ARG A 127 17.50 -6.27 -10.07
CA ARG A 127 17.65 -7.72 -10.07
C ARG A 127 19.07 -8.21 -9.78
N THR A 128 20.03 -7.31 -9.81
CA THR A 128 21.46 -7.62 -9.63
C THR A 128 21.90 -7.54 -8.17
N GLU A 129 21.12 -6.83 -7.34
CA GLU A 129 21.35 -6.71 -5.92
C GLU A 129 20.79 -7.93 -5.17
N GLU A 130 21.63 -8.60 -4.36
CA GLU A 130 21.15 -9.64 -3.46
C GLU A 130 20.40 -9.04 -2.29
N LYS A 131 19.21 -9.58 -2.01
CA LYS A 131 18.34 -9.08 -0.95
C LYS A 131 17.54 -10.18 -0.27
N THR A 132 17.20 -9.96 0.99
CA THR A 132 16.33 -10.86 1.75
C THR A 132 15.25 -10.04 2.45
N ILE A 133 14.01 -10.48 2.32
CA ILE A 133 12.85 -9.92 3.04
C ILE A 133 12.50 -10.88 4.18
N PHE A 134 12.52 -10.38 5.42
CA PHE A 134 12.04 -11.10 6.60
C PHE A 134 10.66 -10.55 6.96
N ILE A 135 9.68 -11.43 7.10
CA ILE A 135 8.31 -11.08 7.43
C ILE A 135 7.94 -11.86 8.69
N ASP A 136 8.08 -11.19 9.82
CA ASP A 136 7.69 -11.73 11.11
C ASP A 136 6.19 -11.64 11.31
N GLU A 137 5.61 -12.59 12.03
CA GLU A 137 4.17 -12.67 12.32
C GLU A 137 3.30 -12.56 11.05
N CYS A 138 3.72 -13.16 9.94
CA CYS A 138 3.06 -13.06 8.64
C CYS A 138 1.60 -13.57 8.65
N TRP A 139 1.22 -14.42 9.62
CA TRP A 139 -0.15 -14.88 9.84
C TRP A 139 -1.13 -13.74 10.13
N GLN A 140 -0.66 -12.62 10.67
CA GLN A 140 -1.51 -11.46 10.97
C GLN A 140 -2.07 -10.82 9.69
N LEU A 141 -1.34 -10.92 8.57
CA LEU A 141 -1.87 -10.55 7.26
C LEU A 141 -3.02 -11.46 6.82
N LEU A 142 -2.96 -12.73 7.23
CA LEU A 142 -3.93 -13.74 6.84
C LEU A 142 -5.18 -13.72 7.72
N SER A 143 -5.08 -13.27 8.97
CA SER A 143 -6.18 -13.36 9.95
C SER A 143 -7.01 -12.06 10.10
N GLY A 144 -6.45 -10.89 9.76
CA GLY A 144 -7.02 -9.60 10.16
C GLY A 144 -8.00 -8.94 9.18
N ALA A 145 -8.11 -9.40 7.95
CA ALA A 145 -8.75 -8.64 6.87
C ALA A 145 -10.13 -9.19 6.42
N GLY A 146 -10.74 -10.11 7.18
CA GLY A 146 -11.94 -10.83 6.73
C GLY A 146 -11.66 -11.71 5.48
N ALA A 147 -12.63 -12.51 5.04
CA ALA A 147 -12.40 -13.53 4.00
C ALA A 147 -11.80 -12.99 2.69
N THR A 148 -12.21 -11.81 2.24
CA THR A 148 -11.69 -11.18 1.00
C THR A 148 -10.29 -10.60 1.19
N GLY A 149 -10.05 -9.93 2.31
CA GLY A 149 -8.75 -9.34 2.60
C GLY A 149 -7.68 -10.39 2.90
N THR A 150 -8.05 -11.46 3.62
CA THR A 150 -7.19 -12.63 3.85
C THR A 150 -6.72 -13.25 2.55
N ARG A 151 -7.61 -13.42 1.58
CA ARG A 151 -7.25 -13.95 0.27
C ARG A 151 -6.28 -13.04 -0.48
N LEU A 152 -6.53 -11.73 -0.51
CA LEU A 152 -5.65 -10.76 -1.17
C LEU A 152 -4.26 -10.74 -0.54
N ALA A 153 -4.18 -10.78 0.78
CA ALA A 153 -2.92 -10.82 1.50
C ALA A 153 -2.16 -12.14 1.26
N GLY A 154 -2.88 -13.26 1.26
CA GLY A 154 -2.32 -14.59 0.96
C GLY A 154 -1.79 -14.68 -0.47
N ASP A 155 -2.55 -14.20 -1.45
CA ASP A 155 -2.12 -14.16 -2.85
C ASP A 155 -0.85 -13.30 -3.01
N PHE A 156 -0.76 -12.18 -2.30
CA PHE A 156 0.40 -11.30 -2.33
C PHE A 156 1.65 -11.94 -1.70
N LEU A 157 1.52 -12.58 -0.52
CA LEU A 157 2.62 -13.32 0.10
C LEU A 157 3.09 -14.47 -0.80
N LEU A 158 2.16 -15.17 -1.44
CA LEU A 158 2.45 -16.23 -2.37
C LEU A 158 3.16 -15.72 -3.64
N GLU A 159 2.79 -14.55 -4.14
CA GLU A 159 3.47 -13.88 -5.24
C GLU A 159 4.93 -13.61 -4.88
N ILE A 160 5.17 -12.99 -3.72
CA ILE A 160 6.54 -12.74 -3.21
C ILE A 160 7.32 -14.05 -3.14
N ALA A 161 6.77 -15.07 -2.47
CA ALA A 161 7.44 -16.37 -2.28
C ALA A 161 7.84 -17.04 -3.60
N LYS A 162 6.97 -16.97 -4.63
CA LYS A 162 7.20 -17.59 -5.93
C LYS A 162 8.16 -16.82 -6.83
N THR A 163 8.17 -15.50 -6.72
CA THR A 163 8.80 -14.65 -7.74
C THR A 163 10.08 -13.96 -7.29
N ILE A 164 10.29 -13.76 -5.97
CA ILE A 164 11.43 -13.02 -5.42
C ILE A 164 12.79 -13.53 -5.90
N ARG A 165 12.93 -14.84 -6.10
CA ARG A 165 14.15 -15.44 -6.64
C ARG A 165 14.51 -14.87 -8.02
N GLY A 166 13.50 -14.59 -8.87
CA GLY A 166 13.69 -13.97 -10.19
C GLY A 166 14.19 -12.53 -10.12
N TYR A 167 14.14 -11.90 -8.95
CA TYR A 167 14.62 -10.56 -8.66
C TYR A 167 15.90 -10.56 -7.81
N GLY A 168 16.64 -11.69 -7.75
CA GLY A 168 17.89 -11.79 -6.99
C GLY A 168 17.68 -11.87 -5.47
N GLY A 169 16.47 -12.20 -5.01
CA GLY A 169 16.14 -12.14 -3.60
C GLY A 169 15.69 -13.46 -3.00
N SER A 170 15.52 -13.44 -1.68
CA SER A 170 14.90 -14.49 -0.87
C SER A 170 13.89 -13.88 0.10
N ALA A 171 12.90 -14.68 0.53
CA ALA A 171 11.94 -14.29 1.55
C ALA A 171 11.92 -15.33 2.67
N VAL A 172 11.86 -14.84 3.90
CA VAL A 172 11.69 -15.63 5.12
C VAL A 172 10.39 -15.20 5.77
N PHE A 173 9.50 -16.18 5.95
CA PHE A 173 8.20 -15.99 6.59
C PHE A 173 8.25 -16.65 7.95
N GLU A 174 7.95 -15.89 8.98
CA GLU A 174 7.91 -16.41 10.35
C GLU A 174 6.48 -16.40 10.89
N SER A 175 6.12 -17.50 11.56
CA SER A 175 4.85 -17.67 12.26
C SER A 175 5.05 -18.52 13.50
N GLN A 176 4.23 -18.31 14.51
CA GLN A 176 4.28 -19.10 15.77
C GLN A 176 3.61 -20.46 15.62
N ASP A 177 2.69 -20.64 14.67
CA ASP A 177 1.99 -21.91 14.43
C ASP A 177 2.00 -22.26 12.93
N LEU A 178 2.40 -23.51 12.65
CA LEU A 178 2.34 -24.05 11.28
C LEU A 178 0.93 -24.12 10.72
N ASN A 179 -0.10 -24.23 11.58
CA ASN A 179 -1.49 -24.23 11.12
C ASN A 179 -1.91 -22.93 10.43
N ASP A 180 -1.22 -21.82 10.71
CA ASP A 180 -1.48 -20.53 10.06
C ASP A 180 -1.28 -20.57 8.53
N PHE A 181 -0.47 -21.53 8.04
CA PHE A 181 -0.21 -21.72 6.62
C PHE A 181 -1.13 -22.76 5.96
N PHE A 182 -1.96 -23.48 6.73
CA PHE A 182 -2.78 -24.58 6.21
C PHE A 182 -4.28 -24.32 6.29
N ASN A 183 -4.71 -23.22 6.85
CA ASN A 183 -6.10 -22.76 6.93
C ASN A 183 -6.33 -21.59 5.97
#